data_aaae701fd6e784f982e36871fa3d8fee
#
_entry.id   aaae701fd6e784f982e36871fa3d8fee
#
_cell.length_a   1.000
_cell.length_b   1.000
_cell.length_c   1.000
_cell.angle_alpha   90.00
_cell.angle_beta   90.00
_cell.angle_gamma   90.00
#
_symmetry.space_group_name_H-M   'P 1'
#
loop_
_entity.id
_entity.type
_entity.pdbx_description
1 polymer ?
#
loop_
_entity_poly.entity_id
_entity_poly.type
_entity_poly.pdbx_seq_one_letter_code
_entity_poly.pdbx_strand_id
1 'polypeptide(L)'
;IGDRAKIVGLVPEGTNSHTFEPPPSAAELLSTADVVFINGLQLEEPTKELAEANLANGVPLVELGDETIRPDQYKYDFSFPESDGKPNPHLWTDPTLVKVYAGLIRDTMVGVDPDGESFYDTNFTAFSSLVDEFDEVIAATFDTIPVDQRKLVTYHDAYAYFADTYGWNVIGAVQPADFGEPTAGDVIDLIEQIDAEGVPAVFGSEVFPSPVLEQIANETGAVYVDDLRDDDLPGEPGAAEHSWLGLMKSNFVTMTDALGGDSATLAAFE
;
A
#
# COMPACT_ATOMS: atom_id res chain seq x y z
N ILE A 1 10.00 -13.73 -9.04
CA ILE A 1 10.25 -15.14 -8.70
C ILE A 1 10.00 -16.06 -9.94
N GLY A 2 9.04 -15.68 -10.80
CA GLY A 2 8.71 -16.41 -12.03
C GLY A 2 8.23 -17.84 -11.74
N ASP A 3 8.58 -18.78 -12.66
CA ASP A 3 8.16 -20.18 -12.59
C ASP A 3 8.99 -21.04 -11.62
N ARG A 4 9.96 -20.45 -10.88
CA ARG A 4 10.81 -21.19 -9.95
C ARG A 4 10.16 -21.45 -8.60
N ALA A 5 9.13 -20.70 -8.25
CA ALA A 5 8.38 -20.89 -7.00
C ALA A 5 6.88 -20.75 -7.23
N LYS A 6 6.08 -21.42 -6.42
CA LYS A 6 4.65 -21.23 -6.33
C LYS A 6 4.37 -20.19 -5.24
N ILE A 7 3.76 -19.08 -5.62
CA ILE A 7 3.29 -18.08 -4.67
C ILE A 7 1.85 -18.40 -4.26
N VAL A 8 1.56 -18.27 -2.97
CA VAL A 8 0.22 -18.43 -2.40
C VAL A 8 -0.04 -17.26 -1.46
N GLY A 9 -1.06 -16.45 -1.74
CA GLY A 9 -1.54 -15.41 -0.84
C GLY A 9 -2.31 -16.01 0.33
N LEU A 10 -2.15 -15.45 1.51
CA LEU A 10 -2.88 -15.84 2.72
C LEU A 10 -4.12 -14.96 2.94
N VAL A 11 -4.01 -13.68 2.67
CA VAL A 11 -5.11 -12.71 2.78
C VAL A 11 -5.92 -12.77 1.48
N PRO A 12 -7.23 -13.07 1.52
CA PRO A 12 -8.07 -13.05 0.33
C PRO A 12 -8.35 -11.62 -0.13
N GLU A 13 -8.55 -11.43 -1.43
CA GLU A 13 -9.03 -10.17 -2.00
C GLU A 13 -10.33 -9.70 -1.31
N GLY A 14 -10.53 -8.38 -1.20
CA GLY A 14 -11.66 -7.75 -0.55
C GLY A 14 -11.67 -7.91 0.98
N THR A 15 -10.51 -8.22 1.56
CA THR A 15 -10.36 -8.40 3.01
C THR A 15 -9.46 -7.31 3.58
N ASN A 16 -9.89 -6.68 4.67
CA ASN A 16 -9.06 -5.75 5.41
C ASN A 16 -7.85 -6.49 6.02
N SER A 17 -6.66 -6.19 5.53
CA SER A 17 -5.39 -6.81 5.94
C SER A 17 -5.06 -6.55 7.42
N HIS A 18 -5.46 -5.40 7.98
CA HIS A 18 -5.21 -5.02 9.37
C HIS A 18 -6.01 -5.84 10.40
N THR A 19 -7.16 -6.38 9.99
CA THR A 19 -8.05 -7.12 10.89
C THR A 19 -8.21 -8.58 10.47
N PHE A 20 -7.46 -9.02 9.48
CA PHE A 20 -7.52 -10.39 8.97
C PHE A 20 -7.03 -11.41 10.01
N GLU A 21 -7.85 -12.40 10.27
CA GLU A 21 -7.54 -13.55 11.12
C GLU A 21 -7.37 -14.79 10.23
N PRO A 22 -6.15 -15.34 10.06
CA PRO A 22 -5.96 -16.49 9.19
C PRO A 22 -6.71 -17.71 9.75
N PRO A 23 -7.42 -18.48 8.90
CA PRO A 23 -8.11 -19.68 9.36
C PRO A 23 -7.10 -20.75 9.81
N PRO A 24 -7.47 -21.65 10.74
CA PRO A 24 -6.60 -22.73 11.19
C PRO A 24 -6.04 -23.62 10.07
N SER A 25 -6.73 -23.70 8.92
CA SER A 25 -6.26 -24.42 7.74
C SER A 25 -5.02 -23.80 7.09
N ALA A 26 -4.74 -22.51 7.33
CA ALA A 26 -3.51 -21.85 6.87
C ALA A 26 -2.25 -22.43 7.55
N ALA A 27 -2.38 -23.04 8.73
CA ALA A 27 -1.29 -23.72 9.41
C ALA A 27 -0.68 -24.86 8.57
N GLU A 28 -1.51 -25.63 7.85
CA GLU A 28 -1.04 -26.71 6.95
C GLU A 28 -0.22 -26.12 5.80
N LEU A 29 -0.68 -25.04 5.19
CA LEU A 29 0.06 -24.34 4.13
C LEU A 29 1.40 -23.82 4.64
N LEU A 30 1.42 -23.14 5.77
CA LEU A 30 2.62 -22.60 6.40
C LEU A 30 3.63 -23.70 6.77
N SER A 31 3.15 -24.87 7.23
CA SER A 31 4.03 -26.00 7.57
C SER A 31 4.81 -26.59 6.39
N THR A 32 4.38 -26.27 5.15
CA THR A 32 4.98 -26.77 3.91
C THR A 32 5.66 -25.66 3.11
N ALA A 33 5.69 -24.44 3.61
CA ALA A 33 6.33 -23.31 2.95
C ALA A 33 7.86 -23.43 3.03
N ASP A 34 8.55 -23.03 1.98
CA ASP A 34 10.01 -22.89 1.93
C ASP A 34 10.46 -21.49 2.38
N VAL A 35 9.56 -20.51 2.32
CA VAL A 35 9.74 -19.13 2.79
C VAL A 35 8.38 -18.49 2.99
N VAL A 36 8.29 -17.59 3.96
CA VAL A 36 7.12 -16.71 4.17
C VAL A 36 7.58 -15.26 4.16
N PHE A 37 6.92 -14.45 3.37
CA PHE A 37 7.06 -12.99 3.37
C PHE A 37 5.80 -12.38 3.97
N ILE A 38 5.98 -11.45 4.88
CA ILE A 38 4.92 -10.60 5.41
C ILE A 38 5.36 -9.13 5.27
N ASN A 39 4.40 -8.22 5.30
CA ASN A 39 4.73 -6.81 5.32
C ASN A 39 5.46 -6.43 6.61
N GLY A 40 5.01 -6.93 7.75
CA GLY A 40 5.53 -6.53 9.05
C GLY A 40 4.98 -5.17 9.50
N LEU A 41 5.76 -4.43 10.32
CA LEU A 41 5.30 -3.18 10.94
C LEU A 41 3.97 -3.35 11.71
N GLN A 42 3.75 -4.53 12.27
CA GLN A 42 2.55 -4.92 13.02
C GLN A 42 1.24 -4.91 12.19
N LEU A 43 1.33 -5.04 10.86
CA LEU A 43 0.15 -5.12 10.00
C LEU A 43 -0.61 -6.42 10.24
N GLU A 44 0.07 -7.56 10.08
CA GLU A 44 -0.56 -8.89 10.06
C GLU A 44 -0.09 -9.79 11.22
N GLU A 45 -0.10 -9.28 12.45
CA GLU A 45 0.35 -10.01 13.64
C GLU A 45 -0.27 -11.40 13.80
N PRO A 46 -1.59 -11.64 13.60
CA PRO A 46 -2.16 -12.99 13.69
C PRO A 46 -1.57 -13.96 12.66
N THR A 47 -1.24 -13.48 11.46
CA THR A 47 -0.58 -14.28 10.41
C THR A 47 0.86 -14.60 10.79
N LYS A 48 1.59 -13.64 11.35
CA LYS A 48 2.94 -13.83 11.87
C LYS A 48 2.97 -14.88 12.97
N GLU A 49 2.11 -14.75 13.99
CA GLU A 49 2.02 -15.72 15.09
C GLU A 49 1.71 -17.14 14.59
N LEU A 50 0.80 -17.26 13.62
CA LEU A 50 0.49 -18.55 13.03
C LEU A 50 1.68 -19.12 12.23
N ALA A 51 2.42 -18.29 11.51
CA ALA A 51 3.62 -18.70 10.78
C ALA A 51 4.72 -19.16 11.74
N GLU A 52 5.03 -18.38 12.77
CA GLU A 52 6.03 -18.74 13.79
C GLU A 52 5.73 -20.08 14.49
N ALA A 53 4.44 -20.37 14.73
CA ALA A 53 4.01 -21.62 15.36
C ALA A 53 4.08 -22.84 14.44
N ASN A 54 4.06 -22.68 13.12
CA ASN A 54 3.87 -23.79 12.18
C ASN A 54 5.00 -23.97 11.15
N LEU A 55 5.85 -22.97 10.94
CA LEU A 55 7.00 -23.10 10.00
C LEU A 55 7.97 -24.18 10.48
N ALA A 56 8.53 -24.92 9.53
CA ALA A 56 9.61 -25.85 9.83
C ALA A 56 10.88 -25.10 10.29
N ASN A 57 11.70 -25.76 11.11
CA ASN A 57 12.93 -25.15 11.63
C ASN A 57 13.85 -24.69 10.49
N GLY A 58 14.22 -23.42 10.50
CA GLY A 58 15.15 -22.81 9.55
C GLY A 58 14.50 -22.27 8.28
N VAL A 59 13.19 -22.36 8.16
CA VAL A 59 12.42 -21.67 7.09
C VAL A 59 12.38 -20.17 7.40
N PRO A 60 12.78 -19.30 6.48
CA PRO A 60 12.74 -17.87 6.69
C PRO A 60 11.29 -17.34 6.81
N LEU A 61 11.05 -16.50 7.81
CA LEU A 61 9.92 -15.58 7.90
C LEU A 61 10.51 -14.18 7.80
N VAL A 62 10.18 -13.46 6.73
CA VAL A 62 10.78 -12.16 6.41
C VAL A 62 9.73 -11.06 6.55
N GLU A 63 9.98 -10.12 7.43
CA GLU A 63 9.17 -8.93 7.67
C GLU A 63 9.73 -7.78 6.80
N LEU A 64 9.19 -7.62 5.60
CA LEU A 64 9.75 -6.74 4.57
C LEU A 64 9.85 -5.28 5.03
N GLY A 65 8.83 -4.76 5.69
CA GLY A 65 8.79 -3.39 6.18
C GLY A 65 9.79 -3.14 7.31
N ASP A 66 9.90 -4.07 8.27
CA ASP A 66 10.84 -3.95 9.38
C ASP A 66 12.30 -3.98 8.90
N GLU A 67 12.58 -4.70 7.81
CA GLU A 67 13.92 -4.73 7.20
C GLU A 67 14.17 -3.56 6.22
N THR A 68 13.13 -2.86 5.80
CA THR A 68 13.24 -1.75 4.83
C THR A 68 13.51 -0.43 5.49
N ILE A 69 12.86 -0.12 6.62
CA ILE A 69 13.00 1.14 7.35
C ILE A 69 13.36 0.91 8.82
N ARG A 70 14.01 1.92 9.39
CA ARG A 70 14.37 1.92 10.81
C ARG A 70 13.31 2.64 11.65
N PRO A 71 13.25 2.42 12.98
CA PRO A 71 12.30 3.10 13.86
C PRO A 71 12.32 4.64 13.78
N ASP A 72 13.45 5.23 13.42
CA ASP A 72 13.57 6.69 13.24
C ASP A 72 12.95 7.19 11.93
N GLN A 73 12.50 6.30 11.06
CA GLN A 73 11.81 6.57 9.79
C GLN A 73 10.31 6.21 9.84
N TYR A 74 9.84 5.65 10.96
CA TYR A 74 8.43 5.30 11.11
C TYR A 74 7.54 6.53 10.98
N LYS A 75 6.43 6.36 10.25
CA LYS A 75 5.38 7.38 10.17
C LYS A 75 4.25 7.02 11.13
N TYR A 76 3.80 8.02 11.82
CA TYR A 76 2.63 7.98 12.70
C TYR A 76 1.70 9.10 12.26
N ASP A 77 0.45 8.78 12.04
CA ASP A 77 -0.54 9.70 11.51
C ASP A 77 -1.97 9.38 12.01
N PHE A 78 -2.99 9.64 11.21
CA PHE A 78 -4.39 9.66 11.65
C PHE A 78 -4.89 8.31 12.16
N SER A 79 -4.78 7.25 11.34
CA SER A 79 -5.18 5.90 11.74
C SER A 79 -4.09 5.16 12.50
N PHE A 80 -2.87 5.72 12.55
CA PHE A 80 -1.70 5.15 13.22
C PHE A 80 -1.06 6.13 14.20
N PRO A 81 -1.76 6.51 15.29
CA PRO A 81 -1.22 7.47 16.25
C PRO A 81 -0.03 6.90 17.01
N GLU A 82 1.00 7.73 17.25
CA GLU A 82 2.22 7.31 17.95
C GLU A 82 1.95 6.72 19.35
N SER A 83 0.85 7.16 19.98
CA SER A 83 0.42 6.64 21.29
C SER A 83 0.15 5.14 21.29
N ASP A 84 -0.21 4.57 20.15
CA ASP A 84 -0.55 3.16 20.02
C ASP A 84 0.69 2.30 19.73
N GLY A 85 1.82 2.94 19.41
CA GLY A 85 3.10 2.28 19.16
C GLY A 85 3.14 1.44 17.88
N LYS A 86 2.13 1.59 17.00
CA LYS A 86 2.03 0.92 15.72
C LYS A 86 2.25 1.94 14.60
N PRO A 87 3.37 1.86 13.85
CA PRO A 87 3.59 2.76 12.74
C PRO A 87 2.67 2.44 11.56
N ASN A 88 2.44 3.43 10.70
CA ASN A 88 1.78 3.20 9.42
C ASN A 88 2.56 2.14 8.63
N PRO A 89 1.94 1.01 8.20
CA PRO A 89 2.65 -0.10 7.58
C PRO A 89 2.76 -0.03 6.05
N HIS A 90 2.15 0.98 5.40
CA HIS A 90 1.90 1.01 3.95
C HIS A 90 3.11 1.49 3.14
N LEU A 91 4.26 0.78 3.24
CA LEU A 91 5.46 1.11 2.50
C LEU A 91 5.33 0.84 0.99
N TRP A 92 4.48 -0.11 0.61
CA TRP A 92 4.30 -0.52 -0.80
C TRP A 92 3.64 0.54 -1.68
N THR A 93 3.04 1.56 -1.08
CA THR A 93 2.48 2.70 -1.82
C THR A 93 3.57 3.68 -2.30
N ASP A 94 4.80 3.56 -1.79
CA ASP A 94 5.97 4.31 -2.21
C ASP A 94 6.87 3.46 -3.14
N PRO A 95 6.98 3.79 -4.44
CA PRO A 95 7.81 3.08 -5.38
C PRO A 95 9.27 2.93 -4.96
N THR A 96 9.84 3.90 -4.26
CA THR A 96 11.23 3.86 -3.83
C THR A 96 11.47 2.78 -2.77
N LEU A 97 10.50 2.55 -1.87
CA LEU A 97 10.57 1.53 -0.83
C LEU A 97 10.31 0.12 -1.38
N VAL A 98 9.45 0.00 -2.40
CA VAL A 98 9.20 -1.31 -3.06
C VAL A 98 10.45 -1.88 -3.73
N LYS A 99 11.36 -1.05 -4.21
CA LYS A 99 12.67 -1.54 -4.69
C LYS A 99 13.47 -2.24 -3.59
N VAL A 100 13.40 -1.74 -2.36
CA VAL A 100 14.04 -2.38 -1.21
C VAL A 100 13.38 -3.72 -0.91
N TYR A 101 12.04 -3.77 -0.90
CA TYR A 101 11.28 -5.03 -0.80
C TYR A 101 11.73 -6.06 -1.83
N ALA A 102 11.82 -5.65 -3.10
CA ALA A 102 12.25 -6.53 -4.17
C ALA A 102 13.69 -7.07 -3.97
N GLY A 103 14.57 -6.23 -3.43
CA GLY A 103 15.94 -6.62 -3.06
C GLY A 103 15.97 -7.65 -1.94
N LEU A 104 15.20 -7.46 -0.87
CA LEU A 104 15.06 -8.40 0.24
C LEU A 104 14.49 -9.75 -0.23
N ILE A 105 13.46 -9.70 -1.08
CA ILE A 105 12.88 -10.90 -1.69
C ILE A 105 13.92 -11.63 -2.54
N ARG A 106 14.67 -10.93 -3.39
CA ARG A 106 15.74 -11.50 -4.20
C ARG A 106 16.79 -12.20 -3.34
N ASP A 107 17.30 -11.52 -2.31
CA ASP A 107 18.35 -12.05 -1.42
C ASP A 107 17.87 -13.30 -0.66
N THR A 108 16.65 -13.25 -0.15
CA THR A 108 16.03 -14.39 0.53
C THR A 108 15.87 -15.59 -0.43
N MET A 109 15.37 -15.35 -1.65
CA MET A 109 15.18 -16.41 -2.63
C MET A 109 16.51 -17.03 -3.09
N VAL A 110 17.58 -16.27 -3.22
CA VAL A 110 18.93 -16.80 -3.47
C VAL A 110 19.39 -17.69 -2.31
N GLY A 111 19.05 -17.32 -1.07
CA GLY A 111 19.34 -18.15 0.10
C GLY A 111 18.59 -19.49 0.11
N VAL A 112 17.34 -19.50 -0.32
CA VAL A 112 16.47 -20.69 -0.36
C VAL A 112 16.74 -21.57 -1.58
N ASP A 113 17.01 -20.96 -2.75
CA ASP A 113 17.27 -21.62 -4.04
C ASP A 113 18.53 -21.03 -4.69
N PRO A 114 19.74 -21.41 -4.24
CA PRO A 114 21.00 -20.86 -4.76
C PRO A 114 21.21 -21.11 -6.26
N ASP A 115 20.67 -22.19 -6.80
CA ASP A 115 20.74 -22.49 -8.23
C ASP A 115 19.94 -21.51 -9.10
N GLY A 116 19.06 -20.71 -8.46
CA GLY A 116 18.27 -19.67 -9.08
C GLY A 116 18.89 -18.28 -9.07
N GLU A 117 20.08 -18.07 -8.48
CA GLU A 117 20.70 -16.75 -8.27
C GLU A 117 20.67 -15.87 -9.51
N SER A 118 21.21 -16.35 -10.63
CA SER A 118 21.25 -15.57 -11.89
C SER A 118 19.85 -15.19 -12.42
N PHE A 119 18.86 -16.03 -12.20
CA PHE A 119 17.47 -15.79 -12.58
C PHE A 119 16.85 -14.68 -11.69
N TYR A 120 17.05 -14.78 -10.39
CA TYR A 120 16.54 -13.78 -9.44
C TYR A 120 17.22 -12.41 -9.63
N ASP A 121 18.55 -12.40 -9.86
CA ASP A 121 19.29 -11.17 -10.14
C ASP A 121 18.82 -10.48 -11.43
N THR A 122 18.57 -11.25 -12.47
CA THR A 122 18.07 -10.73 -13.75
C THR A 122 16.69 -10.08 -13.57
N ASN A 123 15.79 -10.76 -12.88
CA ASN A 123 14.43 -10.26 -12.65
C ASN A 123 14.44 -9.05 -11.71
N PHE A 124 15.24 -9.05 -10.66
CA PHE A 124 15.40 -7.91 -9.77
C PHE A 124 15.94 -6.68 -10.51
N THR A 125 16.96 -6.88 -11.36
CA THR A 125 17.53 -5.78 -12.15
C THR A 125 16.51 -5.19 -13.11
N ALA A 126 15.74 -6.04 -13.80
CA ALA A 126 14.69 -5.58 -14.71
C ALA A 126 13.58 -4.84 -13.95
N PHE A 127 13.11 -5.37 -12.83
CA PHE A 127 12.09 -4.74 -11.99
C PHE A 127 12.58 -3.40 -11.41
N SER A 128 13.82 -3.36 -10.89
CA SER A 128 14.41 -2.13 -10.37
C SER A 128 14.50 -1.03 -11.42
N SER A 129 14.93 -1.37 -12.66
CA SER A 129 14.98 -0.39 -13.75
C SER A 129 13.58 0.11 -14.13
N LEU A 130 12.60 -0.80 -14.17
CA LEU A 130 11.21 -0.43 -14.44
C LEU A 130 10.65 0.53 -13.37
N VAL A 131 10.94 0.27 -12.09
CA VAL A 131 10.52 1.14 -10.99
C VAL A 131 11.22 2.49 -11.05
N ASP A 132 12.50 2.56 -11.44
CA ASP A 132 13.20 3.83 -11.62
C ASP A 132 12.59 4.67 -12.74
N GLU A 133 12.26 4.05 -13.89
CA GLU A 133 11.58 4.72 -15.00
C GLU A 133 10.16 5.17 -14.60
N PHE A 134 9.46 4.36 -13.84
CA PHE A 134 8.13 4.67 -13.32
C PHE A 134 8.18 5.85 -12.35
N ASP A 135 9.13 5.89 -11.43
CA ASP A 135 9.34 6.96 -10.46
C ASP A 135 9.60 8.31 -11.17
N GLU A 136 10.44 8.32 -12.22
CA GLU A 136 10.67 9.53 -13.04
C GLU A 136 9.37 10.03 -13.70
N VAL A 137 8.55 9.12 -14.23
CA VAL A 137 7.27 9.47 -14.87
C VAL A 137 6.26 9.95 -13.83
N ILE A 138 6.20 9.34 -12.65
CA ILE A 138 5.36 9.78 -11.52
C ILE A 138 5.73 11.21 -11.12
N ALA A 139 7.01 11.47 -10.86
CA ALA A 139 7.47 12.78 -10.44
C ALA A 139 7.11 13.86 -11.47
N ALA A 140 7.35 13.60 -12.76
CA ALA A 140 7.00 14.52 -13.85
C ALA A 140 5.48 14.74 -13.96
N THR A 141 4.67 13.69 -13.74
CA THR A 141 3.20 13.77 -13.76
C THR A 141 2.70 14.60 -12.59
N PHE A 142 3.20 14.36 -11.39
CA PHE A 142 2.80 15.13 -10.21
C PHE A 142 3.22 16.60 -10.28
N ASP A 143 4.28 16.93 -11.01
CA ASP A 143 4.66 18.32 -11.25
C ASP A 143 3.63 19.10 -12.10
N THR A 144 2.71 18.41 -12.77
CA THR A 144 1.57 19.03 -13.46
C THR A 144 0.45 19.45 -12.52
N ILE A 145 0.38 18.86 -11.30
CA ILE A 145 -0.63 19.20 -10.27
C ILE A 145 -0.21 20.50 -9.59
N PRO A 146 -1.10 21.52 -9.47
CA PRO A 146 -0.80 22.70 -8.67
C PRO A 146 -0.36 22.33 -7.26
N VAL A 147 0.70 22.93 -6.75
CA VAL A 147 1.31 22.56 -5.46
C VAL A 147 0.31 22.65 -4.28
N ASP A 148 -0.56 23.64 -4.31
CA ASP A 148 -1.62 23.85 -3.32
C ASP A 148 -2.78 22.85 -3.41
N GLN A 149 -2.82 22.04 -4.48
CA GLN A 149 -3.79 20.97 -4.68
C GLN A 149 -3.25 19.58 -4.34
N ARG A 150 -1.95 19.42 -4.04
CA ARG A 150 -1.34 18.13 -3.65
C ARG A 150 -1.70 17.77 -2.22
N LYS A 151 -3.00 17.58 -1.97
CA LYS A 151 -3.61 17.30 -0.67
C LYS A 151 -4.43 16.04 -0.74
N LEU A 152 -4.23 15.14 0.22
CA LEU A 152 -4.95 13.87 0.31
C LEU A 152 -5.87 13.86 1.52
N VAL A 153 -7.11 13.48 1.28
CA VAL A 153 -8.04 12.92 2.27
C VAL A 153 -8.52 11.61 1.71
N THR A 154 -8.25 10.52 2.41
CA THR A 154 -8.56 9.16 2.00
C THR A 154 -9.50 8.49 2.99
N TYR A 155 -10.19 7.44 2.60
CA TYR A 155 -10.89 6.61 3.56
C TYR A 155 -9.87 5.88 4.44
N HIS A 156 -8.98 5.12 3.83
CA HIS A 156 -7.90 4.40 4.49
C HIS A 156 -6.59 5.19 4.45
N ASP A 157 -5.83 5.15 5.54
CA ASP A 157 -4.60 5.93 5.74
C ASP A 157 -3.36 5.18 5.23
N ALA A 158 -3.24 5.07 3.91
CA ALA A 158 -2.23 4.24 3.27
C ALA A 158 -1.09 5.00 2.57
N TYR A 159 -1.06 6.34 2.63
CA TYR A 159 -0.18 7.13 1.74
C TYR A 159 0.87 8.00 2.46
N ALA A 160 1.17 7.71 3.73
CA ALA A 160 2.09 8.53 4.53
C ALA A 160 3.53 8.57 3.96
N TYR A 161 4.09 7.43 3.55
CA TYR A 161 5.43 7.34 2.98
C TYR A 161 5.49 7.93 1.57
N PHE A 162 4.52 7.58 0.74
CA PHE A 162 4.32 8.18 -0.58
C PHE A 162 4.26 9.71 -0.52
N ALA A 163 3.46 10.26 0.40
CA ALA A 163 3.29 11.71 0.55
C ALA A 163 4.61 12.40 0.93
N ASP A 164 5.42 11.78 1.79
CA ASP A 164 6.73 12.28 2.18
C ASP A 164 7.69 12.31 0.97
N THR A 165 7.71 11.24 0.18
CA THR A 165 8.59 11.12 -0.99
C THR A 165 8.26 12.13 -2.08
N TYR A 166 6.98 12.36 -2.39
CA TYR A 166 6.56 13.23 -3.50
C TYR A 166 6.11 14.63 -3.07
N GLY A 167 6.27 14.98 -1.79
CA GLY A 167 5.95 16.31 -1.28
C GLY A 167 4.45 16.62 -1.27
N TRP A 168 3.62 15.61 -0.98
CA TRP A 168 2.18 15.75 -0.82
C TRP A 168 1.83 15.98 0.65
N ASN A 169 0.63 16.49 0.91
CA ASN A 169 0.15 16.73 2.26
C ASN A 169 -1.06 15.83 2.55
N VAL A 170 -0.91 14.85 3.43
CA VAL A 170 -2.04 14.07 3.94
C VAL A 170 -2.76 14.93 4.97
N ILE A 171 -3.99 15.32 4.66
CA ILE A 171 -4.83 16.20 5.50
C ILE A 171 -5.60 15.36 6.52
N GLY A 172 -6.04 14.17 6.16
CA GLY A 172 -6.78 13.30 7.06
C GLY A 172 -7.15 11.96 6.43
N ALA A 173 -7.59 11.05 7.30
CA ALA A 173 -8.20 9.79 6.92
C ALA A 173 -9.54 9.63 7.65
N VAL A 174 -10.50 8.97 6.99
CA VAL A 174 -11.83 8.75 7.57
C VAL A 174 -11.83 7.62 8.57
N GLN A 175 -11.05 6.57 8.31
CA GLN A 175 -10.99 5.37 9.12
C GLN A 175 -10.23 5.64 10.42
N PRO A 176 -10.83 5.39 11.61
CA PRO A 176 -10.16 5.59 12.88
C PRO A 176 -9.11 4.50 13.17
N ALA A 177 -8.30 4.71 14.21
CA ALA A 177 -7.19 3.82 14.60
C ALA A 177 -7.62 2.39 15.00
N ASP A 178 -8.89 2.19 15.36
CA ASP A 178 -9.44 0.85 15.65
C ASP A 178 -10.03 0.15 14.43
N PHE A 179 -9.88 0.75 13.23
CA PHE A 179 -10.41 0.28 11.96
C PHE A 179 -11.93 0.09 11.93
N GLY A 180 -12.64 0.73 12.88
CA GLY A 180 -14.09 0.76 12.94
C GLY A 180 -14.71 1.85 12.09
N GLU A 181 -16.01 2.08 12.29
CA GLU A 181 -16.71 3.20 11.66
C GLU A 181 -16.40 4.52 12.40
N PRO A 182 -16.19 5.63 11.67
CA PRO A 182 -15.95 6.93 12.29
C PRO A 182 -17.17 7.39 13.10
N THR A 183 -16.94 8.10 14.20
CA THR A 183 -18.01 8.73 14.95
C THR A 183 -18.53 10.00 14.25
N ALA A 184 -19.71 10.47 14.61
CA ALA A 184 -20.23 11.73 14.09
C ALA A 184 -19.31 12.94 14.42
N GLY A 185 -18.57 12.86 15.52
CA GLY A 185 -17.56 13.87 15.88
C GLY A 185 -16.40 13.88 14.91
N ASP A 186 -15.81 12.70 14.63
CA ASP A 186 -14.70 12.57 13.70
C ASP A 186 -15.06 13.08 12.30
N VAL A 187 -16.30 12.81 11.84
CA VAL A 187 -16.81 13.29 10.56
C VAL A 187 -16.91 14.82 10.53
N ILE A 188 -17.41 15.44 11.59
CA ILE A 188 -17.52 16.91 11.69
C ILE A 188 -16.12 17.54 11.68
N ASP A 189 -15.21 17.02 12.48
CA ASP A 189 -13.85 17.53 12.57
C ASP A 189 -13.12 17.44 11.20
N LEU A 190 -13.32 16.34 10.48
CA LEU A 190 -12.75 16.16 9.15
C LEU A 190 -13.36 17.11 8.11
N ILE A 191 -14.68 17.36 8.14
CA ILE A 191 -15.34 18.35 7.28
C ILE A 191 -14.76 19.75 7.52
N GLU A 192 -14.62 20.16 8.78
CA GLU A 192 -14.01 21.46 9.13
C GLU A 192 -12.58 21.57 8.63
N GLN A 193 -11.80 20.49 8.69
CA GLN A 193 -10.43 20.44 8.21
C GLN A 193 -10.36 20.51 6.67
N ILE A 194 -11.21 19.77 5.95
CA ILE A 194 -11.31 19.83 4.49
C ILE A 194 -11.64 21.24 4.00
N ASP A 195 -12.62 21.89 4.64
CA ASP A 195 -13.01 23.27 4.30
C ASP A 195 -11.89 24.28 4.58
N ALA A 196 -11.21 24.15 5.73
CA ALA A 196 -10.13 25.03 6.13
C ALA A 196 -8.92 24.94 5.19
N GLU A 197 -8.60 23.73 4.74
CA GLU A 197 -7.48 23.43 3.86
C GLU A 197 -7.83 23.60 2.36
N GLY A 198 -9.11 23.67 2.01
CA GLY A 198 -9.58 23.74 0.63
C GLY A 198 -9.20 22.49 -0.17
N VAL A 199 -9.47 21.32 0.38
CA VAL A 199 -9.15 20.03 -0.25
C VAL A 199 -10.02 19.82 -1.49
N PRO A 200 -9.45 19.58 -2.69
CA PRO A 200 -10.24 19.54 -3.92
C PRO A 200 -10.98 18.23 -4.14
N ALA A 201 -10.44 17.11 -3.62
CA ALA A 201 -11.00 15.77 -3.79
C ALA A 201 -10.80 14.92 -2.53
N VAL A 202 -11.71 13.98 -2.31
CA VAL A 202 -11.63 12.96 -1.25
C VAL A 202 -11.73 11.58 -1.88
N PHE A 203 -10.93 10.64 -1.40
CA PHE A 203 -10.70 9.35 -2.04
C PHE A 203 -11.23 8.21 -1.19
N GLY A 204 -12.12 7.40 -1.77
CA GLY A 204 -12.61 6.15 -1.20
C GLY A 204 -11.57 5.04 -1.29
N SER A 205 -11.96 3.84 -0.85
CA SER A 205 -11.17 2.62 -0.94
C SER A 205 -12.01 1.51 -1.57
N GLU A 206 -11.38 0.65 -2.35
CA GLU A 206 -12.04 -0.48 -3.00
C GLU A 206 -12.52 -1.54 -2.00
N VAL A 207 -11.81 -1.66 -0.86
CA VAL A 207 -12.15 -2.59 0.22
C VAL A 207 -13.21 -2.01 1.16
N PHE A 208 -13.28 -0.68 1.26
CA PHE A 208 -14.14 0.04 2.20
C PHE A 208 -15.09 1.02 1.51
N PRO A 209 -16.13 0.56 0.79
CA PRO A 209 -17.14 1.48 0.24
C PRO A 209 -17.76 2.33 1.34
N SER A 210 -17.60 3.64 1.28
CA SER A 210 -17.96 4.53 2.39
C SER A 210 -19.02 5.57 2.02
N PRO A 211 -20.30 5.35 2.41
CA PRO A 211 -21.33 6.39 2.31
C PRO A 211 -20.99 7.65 3.11
N VAL A 212 -20.16 7.52 4.15
CA VAL A 212 -19.72 8.66 4.98
C VAL A 212 -18.81 9.57 4.16
N LEU A 213 -17.88 9.01 3.37
CA LEU A 213 -16.99 9.81 2.54
C LEU A 213 -17.74 10.53 1.41
N GLU A 214 -18.74 9.88 0.81
CA GLU A 214 -19.65 10.52 -0.15
C GLU A 214 -20.41 11.69 0.48
N GLN A 215 -20.88 11.54 1.74
CA GLN A 215 -21.52 12.62 2.47
C GLN A 215 -20.55 13.77 2.75
N ILE A 216 -19.32 13.49 3.20
CA ILE A 216 -18.26 14.49 3.42
C ILE A 216 -18.02 15.30 2.15
N ALA A 217 -17.87 14.64 1.00
CA ALA A 217 -17.71 15.28 -0.29
C ALA A 217 -18.87 16.20 -0.64
N ASN A 218 -20.11 15.75 -0.41
CA ASN A 218 -21.30 16.55 -0.66
C ASN A 218 -21.40 17.80 0.22
N GLU A 219 -20.96 17.73 1.47
CA GLU A 219 -21.01 18.85 2.42
C GLU A 219 -19.90 19.87 2.17
N THR A 220 -18.70 19.42 1.79
CA THR A 220 -17.54 20.29 1.53
C THR A 220 -17.46 20.79 0.07
N GLY A 221 -18.16 20.15 -0.84
CA GLY A 221 -18.06 20.42 -2.27
C GLY A 221 -16.80 19.85 -2.94
N ALA A 222 -16.02 19.04 -2.21
CA ALA A 222 -14.91 18.27 -2.77
C ALA A 222 -15.42 17.20 -3.76
N VAL A 223 -14.59 16.83 -4.73
CA VAL A 223 -14.92 15.74 -5.64
C VAL A 223 -14.79 14.40 -4.91
N TYR A 224 -15.82 13.56 -4.93
CA TYR A 224 -15.71 12.20 -4.45
C TYR A 224 -15.14 11.28 -5.53
N VAL A 225 -14.09 10.55 -5.19
CA VAL A 225 -13.42 9.56 -6.04
C VAL A 225 -13.46 8.22 -5.30
N ASP A 226 -14.14 7.23 -5.84
CA ASP A 226 -14.43 5.96 -5.17
C ASP A 226 -13.48 4.81 -5.54
N ASP A 227 -12.47 5.07 -6.34
CA ASP A 227 -11.59 4.03 -6.92
C ASP A 227 -10.10 4.31 -6.61
N LEU A 228 -9.77 4.48 -5.33
CA LEU A 228 -8.39 4.48 -4.88
C LEU A 228 -8.10 3.16 -4.16
N ARG A 229 -7.11 2.43 -4.65
CA ARG A 229 -6.79 1.09 -4.17
C ARG A 229 -5.57 1.10 -3.27
N ASP A 230 -5.62 0.37 -2.18
CA ASP A 230 -4.51 0.22 -1.23
C ASP A 230 -4.14 -1.24 -0.98
N ASP A 231 -5.10 -2.14 -0.92
CA ASP A 231 -4.91 -3.56 -0.62
C ASP A 231 -5.00 -4.47 -1.87
N ASP A 232 -6.01 -4.27 -2.72
CA ASP A 232 -6.32 -5.19 -3.81
C ASP A 232 -5.72 -4.78 -5.17
N LEU A 233 -5.16 -5.75 -5.89
CA LEU A 233 -4.66 -5.51 -7.25
C LEU A 233 -5.83 -5.24 -8.21
N PRO A 234 -5.67 -4.34 -9.20
CA PRO A 234 -6.71 -4.09 -10.19
C PRO A 234 -6.85 -5.26 -11.18
N GLY A 235 -8.04 -5.40 -11.76
CA GLY A 235 -8.32 -6.42 -12.77
C GLY A 235 -8.40 -7.84 -12.23
N GLU A 236 -8.52 -8.80 -13.12
CA GLU A 236 -8.62 -10.22 -12.77
C GLU A 236 -7.23 -10.88 -12.72
N PRO A 237 -7.03 -11.93 -11.92
CA PRO A 237 -5.77 -12.67 -11.89
C PRO A 237 -5.30 -13.12 -13.29
N GLY A 238 -4.09 -12.69 -13.66
CA GLY A 238 -3.50 -12.95 -14.97
C GLY A 238 -3.71 -11.86 -16.02
N ALA A 239 -4.47 -10.82 -15.73
CA ALA A 239 -4.52 -9.62 -16.53
C ALA A 239 -3.22 -8.80 -16.36
N ALA A 240 -2.85 -8.00 -17.34
CA ALA A 240 -1.60 -7.22 -17.30
C ALA A 240 -1.60 -6.18 -16.16
N GLU A 241 -2.74 -5.60 -15.88
CA GLU A 241 -2.97 -4.65 -14.79
C GLU A 241 -2.96 -5.30 -13.41
N HIS A 242 -3.16 -6.63 -13.30
CA HIS A 242 -3.18 -7.34 -12.03
C HIS A 242 -1.74 -7.50 -11.47
N SER A 243 -1.18 -6.39 -11.09
CA SER A 243 0.20 -6.26 -10.61
C SER A 243 0.36 -5.03 -9.72
N TRP A 244 1.43 -5.00 -8.92
CA TRP A 244 1.77 -3.81 -8.13
C TRP A 244 1.93 -2.56 -9.03
N LEU A 245 2.59 -2.68 -10.17
CA LEU A 245 2.72 -1.56 -11.11
C LEU A 245 1.36 -1.07 -11.63
N GLY A 246 0.45 -2.00 -11.96
CA GLY A 246 -0.91 -1.67 -12.37
C GLY A 246 -1.69 -0.97 -11.27
N LEU A 247 -1.54 -1.42 -10.02
CA LEU A 247 -2.13 -0.80 -8.84
C LEU A 247 -1.67 0.65 -8.68
N MET A 248 -0.35 0.87 -8.62
CA MET A 248 0.20 2.22 -8.43
C MET A 248 -0.10 3.15 -9.61
N LYS A 249 -0.01 2.64 -10.84
CA LYS A 249 -0.38 3.41 -12.03
C LYS A 249 -1.83 3.86 -12.01
N SER A 250 -2.76 2.96 -11.67
CA SER A 250 -4.19 3.30 -11.55
C SER A 250 -4.41 4.39 -10.52
N ASN A 251 -3.84 4.25 -9.33
CA ASN A 251 -3.99 5.21 -8.25
C ASN A 251 -3.44 6.58 -8.62
N PHE A 252 -2.21 6.63 -9.16
CA PHE A 252 -1.55 7.90 -9.44
C PHE A 252 -2.18 8.64 -10.63
N VAL A 253 -2.73 7.92 -11.60
CA VAL A 253 -3.57 8.50 -12.66
C VAL A 253 -4.84 9.09 -12.04
N THR A 254 -5.54 8.34 -11.22
CA THR A 254 -6.78 8.76 -10.54
C THR A 254 -6.55 9.99 -9.67
N MET A 255 -5.49 9.98 -8.84
CA MET A 255 -5.11 11.14 -8.01
C MET A 255 -4.78 12.36 -8.87
N THR A 256 -3.98 12.18 -9.93
CA THR A 256 -3.56 13.28 -10.81
C THR A 256 -4.75 13.96 -11.47
N ASP A 257 -5.66 13.19 -12.03
CA ASP A 257 -6.84 13.70 -12.73
C ASP A 257 -7.79 14.42 -11.77
N ALA A 258 -8.03 13.84 -10.57
CA ALA A 258 -8.89 14.43 -9.56
C ALA A 258 -8.35 15.76 -9.00
N LEU A 259 -7.02 15.93 -8.98
CA LEU A 259 -6.34 17.09 -8.44
C LEU A 259 -5.92 18.11 -9.54
N GLY A 260 -6.43 17.92 -10.76
CA GLY A 260 -6.28 18.90 -11.86
C GLY A 260 -4.93 18.86 -12.58
N GLY A 261 -4.18 17.77 -12.47
CA GLY A 261 -2.95 17.51 -13.23
C GLY A 261 -3.21 16.88 -14.59
N ASP A 262 -2.14 16.51 -15.29
CA ASP A 262 -2.16 15.82 -16.58
C ASP A 262 -1.52 14.43 -16.43
N SER A 263 -2.34 13.39 -16.41
CA SER A 263 -1.95 12.01 -16.24
C SER A 263 -1.58 11.28 -17.55
N ALA A 264 -1.68 11.90 -18.71
CA ALA A 264 -1.60 11.24 -20.01
C ALA A 264 -0.30 10.42 -20.21
N THR A 265 0.84 10.95 -19.76
CA THR A 265 2.13 10.24 -19.85
C THR A 265 2.17 9.02 -18.94
N LEU A 266 1.70 9.15 -17.70
CA LEU A 266 1.64 8.08 -16.73
C LEU A 266 0.65 6.98 -17.14
N ALA A 267 -0.52 7.37 -17.66
CA ALA A 267 -1.51 6.43 -18.16
C ALA A 267 -0.97 5.56 -19.32
N ALA A 268 -0.07 6.12 -20.13
CA ALA A 268 0.57 5.44 -21.27
C ALA A 268 1.83 4.63 -20.88
N PHE A 269 2.27 4.65 -19.62
CA PHE A 269 3.42 3.88 -19.16
C PHE A 269 3.14 2.37 -19.22
N GLU A 270 4.11 1.57 -19.76
CA GLU A 270 3.98 0.11 -19.97
C GLU A 270 5.07 -0.68 -19.22
#